data_3195fe536c4d2aaa3d9e699b649bcb5f
#
_entry.id   3195fe536c4d2aaa3d9e699b649bcb5f
#
_cell.length_a   1.000
_cell.length_b   1.000
_cell.length_c   1.000
_cell.angle_alpha   90.00
_cell.angle_beta   90.00
_cell.angle_gamma   90.00
#
_symmetry.space_group_name_H-M   'P 1'
#
loop_
_entity.id
_entity.type
_entity.pdbx_description
1 polymer ?
#
loop_
_entity_poly.entity_id
_entity_poly.type
_entity_poly.pdbx_seq_one_letter_code
_entity_poly.pdbx_strand_id
1 'polypeptide(L)'
;MRAVVDTSSLLALVRYYLPFDSNNSLKKLIQLKIESKEIIVLDKVVEESKYVSQGIILESLEFLKQKNYQIKTTEILPYPKFFNLIENQFCIQVQRKKMSDVEFDSRKKDFLDSADSKLLLFCLKEKNDLPLDNPFVVSEETNAENDGKVFKKLPSLCSLIDVEHKSLTEFFKNHLKISLTDYLK
;
A
#
# COMPACT_ATOMS: atom_id res chain seq x y z
N MET A 1 -7.04 14.52 -3.80
CA MET A 1 -5.95 13.63 -3.28
C MET A 1 -6.49 12.22 -3.17
N ARG A 2 -5.80 11.22 -3.70
CA ARG A 2 -6.22 9.81 -3.73
C ARG A 2 -5.38 8.98 -2.75
N ALA A 3 -6.05 8.15 -1.96
CA ALA A 3 -5.41 7.25 -1.01
C ALA A 3 -5.06 5.92 -1.69
N VAL A 4 -3.80 5.53 -1.70
CA VAL A 4 -3.35 4.23 -2.21
C VAL A 4 -3.13 3.32 -1.00
N VAL A 5 -3.98 2.29 -0.85
CA VAL A 5 -3.98 1.46 0.36
C VAL A 5 -3.08 0.23 0.20
N ASP A 6 -2.34 -0.06 1.26
CA ASP A 6 -1.52 -1.24 1.42
C ASP A 6 -2.30 -2.40 2.05
N THR A 7 -1.80 -3.62 1.91
CA THR A 7 -2.35 -4.84 2.49
C THR A 7 -2.51 -4.75 4.02
N SER A 8 -1.55 -4.11 4.71
CA SER A 8 -1.59 -3.94 6.17
C SER A 8 -2.78 -3.08 6.63
N SER A 9 -3.12 -2.04 5.87
CA SER A 9 -4.31 -1.21 6.14
C SER A 9 -5.62 -1.96 5.89
N LEU A 10 -5.69 -2.75 4.82
CA LEU A 10 -6.85 -3.60 4.56
C LEU A 10 -7.02 -4.64 5.66
N LEU A 11 -5.92 -5.22 6.14
CA LEU A 11 -5.94 -6.16 7.25
C LEU A 11 -6.42 -5.49 8.55
N ALA A 12 -5.92 -4.29 8.85
CA ALA A 12 -6.36 -3.52 10.01
C ALA A 12 -7.86 -3.17 9.94
N LEU A 13 -8.33 -2.74 8.77
CA LEU A 13 -9.75 -2.48 8.54
C LEU A 13 -10.60 -3.71 8.88
N VAL A 14 -10.23 -4.86 8.33
CA VAL A 14 -10.99 -6.12 8.51
C VAL A 14 -10.93 -6.64 9.95
N ARG A 15 -9.78 -6.50 10.62
CA ARG A 15 -9.60 -7.03 11.99
C ARG A 15 -10.13 -6.15 13.08
N TYR A 16 -10.02 -4.84 12.94
CA TYR A 16 -10.24 -3.90 14.05
C TYR A 16 -11.46 -2.99 13.88
N TYR A 17 -12.01 -2.88 12.67
CA TYR A 17 -13.13 -1.98 12.40
C TYR A 17 -14.38 -2.73 11.93
N LEU A 18 -14.27 -3.57 10.90
CA LEU A 18 -15.44 -4.27 10.36
C LEU A 18 -16.14 -5.24 11.33
N PRO A 19 -15.48 -5.87 12.34
CA PRO A 19 -16.20 -6.67 13.34
C PRO A 19 -17.23 -5.89 14.16
N PHE A 20 -17.08 -4.56 14.24
CA PHE A 20 -18.01 -3.67 14.95
C PHE A 20 -18.99 -2.96 14.00
N ASP A 21 -18.90 -3.19 12.69
CA ASP A 21 -19.78 -2.61 11.66
C ASP A 21 -21.00 -3.50 11.42
N SER A 22 -21.91 -3.57 12.41
CA SER A 22 -23.07 -4.47 12.39
C SER A 22 -24.01 -4.24 11.19
N ASN A 23 -24.05 -3.02 10.67
CA ASN A 23 -24.91 -2.63 9.54
C ASN A 23 -24.20 -2.64 8.19
N ASN A 24 -22.93 -3.05 8.13
CA ASN A 24 -22.06 -2.94 6.95
C ASN A 24 -21.97 -1.53 6.35
N SER A 25 -22.19 -0.50 7.16
CA SER A 25 -22.20 0.90 6.70
C SER A 25 -20.80 1.40 6.40
N LEU A 26 -19.81 1.07 7.24
CA LEU A 26 -18.40 1.36 6.98
C LEU A 26 -17.88 0.58 5.76
N LYS A 27 -18.20 -0.71 5.67
CA LYS A 27 -17.84 -1.55 4.52
C LYS A 27 -18.39 -0.96 3.20
N LYS A 28 -19.66 -0.55 3.19
CA LYS A 28 -20.28 0.10 2.02
C LYS A 28 -19.63 1.43 1.67
N LEU A 29 -19.30 2.26 2.68
CA LEU A 29 -18.59 3.52 2.46
C LEU A 29 -17.24 3.26 1.78
N ILE A 30 -16.44 2.33 2.30
CA ILE A 30 -15.13 2.00 1.72
C ILE A 30 -15.30 1.48 0.28
N GLN A 31 -16.28 0.62 0.02
CA GLN A 31 -16.58 0.16 -1.35
C GLN A 31 -16.88 1.33 -2.29
N LEU A 32 -17.77 2.25 -1.92
CA LEU A 32 -18.10 3.44 -2.71
C LEU A 32 -16.86 4.32 -2.97
N LYS A 33 -15.99 4.49 -1.96
CA LYS A 33 -14.74 5.25 -2.11
C LYS A 33 -13.74 4.58 -3.07
N ILE A 34 -13.73 3.25 -3.14
CA ILE A 34 -12.93 2.50 -4.13
C ILE A 34 -13.56 2.62 -5.53
N GLU A 35 -14.87 2.54 -5.64
CA GLU A 35 -15.59 2.74 -6.92
C GLU A 35 -15.34 4.13 -7.50
N SER A 36 -15.39 5.16 -6.67
CA SER A 36 -15.10 6.55 -7.06
C SER A 36 -13.62 6.85 -7.30
N LYS A 37 -12.73 5.89 -7.09
CA LYS A 37 -11.25 6.03 -7.18
C LYS A 37 -10.66 7.06 -6.21
N GLU A 38 -11.35 7.38 -5.14
CA GLU A 38 -10.81 8.14 -4.01
C GLU A 38 -9.88 7.25 -3.15
N ILE A 39 -10.23 5.96 -3.04
CA ILE A 39 -9.35 4.90 -2.52
C ILE A 39 -8.91 4.03 -3.70
N ILE A 40 -7.61 3.84 -3.83
CA ILE A 40 -6.98 3.03 -4.87
C ILE A 40 -6.48 1.73 -4.25
N VAL A 41 -6.87 0.60 -4.84
CA VAL A 41 -6.36 -0.73 -4.51
C VAL A 41 -5.66 -1.30 -5.74
N LEU A 42 -4.39 -1.66 -5.60
CA LEU A 42 -3.62 -2.26 -6.69
C LEU A 42 -3.87 -3.78 -6.76
N ASP A 43 -3.76 -4.36 -7.93
CA ASP A 43 -3.89 -5.81 -8.15
C ASP A 43 -2.88 -6.62 -7.33
N LYS A 44 -1.65 -6.11 -7.14
CA LYS A 44 -0.62 -6.72 -6.29
C LYS A 44 -1.00 -6.74 -4.80
N VAL A 45 -1.69 -5.71 -4.31
CA VAL A 45 -2.23 -5.70 -2.95
C VAL A 45 -3.32 -6.77 -2.78
N VAL A 46 -4.18 -6.92 -3.79
CA VAL A 46 -5.20 -7.98 -3.78
C VAL A 46 -4.58 -9.37 -3.89
N GLU A 47 -3.52 -9.53 -4.70
CA GLU A 47 -2.78 -10.79 -4.81
C GLU A 47 -2.17 -11.19 -3.46
N GLU A 48 -1.47 -10.27 -2.80
CA GLU A 48 -0.89 -10.48 -1.46
C GLU A 48 -1.96 -10.79 -0.41
N SER A 49 -3.11 -10.12 -0.47
CA SER A 49 -4.24 -10.31 0.44
C SER A 49 -4.81 -11.75 0.44
N LYS A 50 -4.54 -12.56 -0.60
CA LYS A 50 -4.93 -13.97 -0.64
C LYS A 50 -4.19 -14.82 0.39
N TYR A 51 -2.97 -14.44 0.71
CA TYR A 51 -2.07 -15.23 1.57
C TYR A 51 -1.97 -14.65 2.98
N VAL A 52 -2.18 -13.34 3.13
CA VAL A 52 -2.11 -12.68 4.43
C VAL A 52 -3.28 -13.14 5.32
N SER A 53 -2.94 -13.65 6.51
CA SER A 53 -3.92 -14.07 7.52
C SER A 53 -5.00 -15.00 6.94
N GLN A 54 -4.59 -15.98 6.14
CA GLN A 54 -5.46 -17.00 5.54
C GLN A 54 -6.55 -16.42 4.62
N GLY A 55 -6.32 -15.23 4.05
CA GLY A 55 -7.25 -14.62 3.09
C GLY A 55 -8.42 -13.87 3.70
N ILE A 56 -8.44 -13.60 5.00
CA ILE A 56 -9.54 -12.92 5.72
C ILE A 56 -9.93 -11.58 5.06
N ILE A 57 -8.96 -10.88 4.43
CA ILE A 57 -9.23 -9.62 3.73
C ILE A 57 -10.25 -9.86 2.59
N LEU A 58 -10.00 -10.85 1.74
CA LEU A 58 -10.85 -11.14 0.60
C LEU A 58 -12.13 -11.90 0.95
N GLU A 59 -12.21 -12.50 2.14
CA GLU A 59 -13.45 -13.04 2.68
C GLU A 59 -14.37 -11.91 3.16
N SER A 60 -13.81 -10.91 3.84
CA SER A 60 -14.56 -9.77 4.37
C SER A 60 -14.89 -8.71 3.31
N LEU A 61 -13.98 -8.49 2.35
CA LEU A 61 -14.08 -7.50 1.27
C LEU A 61 -14.16 -8.21 -0.09
N GLU A 62 -15.18 -9.07 -0.27
CA GLU A 62 -15.34 -9.93 -1.45
C GLU A 62 -15.36 -9.17 -2.78
N PHE A 63 -15.85 -7.92 -2.78
CA PHE A 63 -15.88 -7.08 -3.97
C PHE A 63 -14.48 -6.83 -4.53
N LEU A 64 -13.41 -6.85 -3.70
CA LEU A 64 -12.03 -6.71 -4.17
C LEU A 64 -11.58 -7.84 -5.11
N LYS A 65 -12.26 -8.98 -5.15
CA LYS A 65 -11.97 -10.06 -6.12
C LYS A 65 -12.33 -9.65 -7.56
N GLN A 66 -13.18 -8.65 -7.74
CA GLN A 66 -13.60 -8.17 -9.06
C GLN A 66 -12.59 -7.15 -9.61
N LYS A 67 -12.22 -7.31 -10.89
CA LYS A 67 -11.16 -6.51 -11.54
C LYS A 67 -11.46 -5.00 -11.64
N ASN A 68 -12.73 -4.61 -11.61
CA ASN A 68 -13.15 -3.20 -11.65
C ASN A 68 -12.80 -2.43 -10.38
N TYR A 69 -12.59 -3.12 -9.26
CA TYR A 69 -12.15 -2.53 -7.98
C TYR A 69 -10.62 -2.42 -7.86
N GLN A 70 -9.87 -2.94 -8.82
CA GLN A 70 -8.42 -3.00 -8.79
C GLN A 70 -7.82 -2.14 -9.90
N ILE A 71 -6.67 -1.55 -9.64
CA ILE A 71 -5.81 -0.95 -10.68
C ILE A 71 -4.74 -1.95 -11.05
N LYS A 72 -4.62 -2.25 -12.34
CA LYS A 72 -3.59 -3.15 -12.87
C LYS A 72 -2.22 -2.50 -12.79
N THR A 73 -1.25 -3.23 -12.28
CA THR A 73 0.14 -2.77 -12.16
C THR A 73 1.05 -3.27 -13.28
N THR A 74 0.57 -4.14 -14.16
CA THR A 74 1.35 -4.68 -15.29
C THR A 74 1.87 -3.62 -16.26
N GLU A 75 1.15 -2.50 -16.39
CA GLU A 75 1.53 -1.37 -17.25
C GLU A 75 2.41 -0.34 -16.52
N ILE A 76 2.62 -0.51 -15.21
CA ILE A 76 3.44 0.38 -14.40
C ILE A 76 4.84 -0.20 -14.35
N LEU A 77 5.65 0.18 -15.35
CA LEU A 77 7.01 -0.32 -15.47
C LEU A 77 7.99 0.54 -14.68
N PRO A 78 8.98 -0.06 -14.02
CA PRO A 78 10.07 0.68 -13.40
C PRO A 78 10.93 1.34 -14.49
N TYR A 79 11.42 2.52 -14.19
CA TYR A 79 12.26 3.33 -15.07
C TYR A 79 13.66 3.52 -14.47
N PRO A 80 14.68 3.98 -15.24
CA PRO A 80 16.07 4.01 -14.76
C PRO A 80 16.28 4.71 -13.41
N LYS A 81 15.58 5.84 -13.18
CA LYS A 81 15.69 6.55 -11.90
C LYS A 81 15.15 5.71 -10.72
N PHE A 82 14.12 4.88 -10.93
CA PHE A 82 13.58 4.01 -9.89
C PHE A 82 14.55 2.88 -9.53
N PHE A 83 15.24 2.29 -10.51
CA PHE A 83 16.29 1.31 -10.24
C PHE A 83 17.43 1.93 -9.41
N ASN A 84 17.82 3.16 -9.74
CA ASN A 84 18.83 3.90 -8.97
C ASN A 84 18.38 4.13 -7.52
N LEU A 85 17.10 4.49 -7.29
CA LEU A 85 16.54 4.61 -5.94
C LEU A 85 16.63 3.29 -5.17
N ILE A 86 16.29 2.16 -5.79
CA ILE A 86 16.36 0.85 -5.14
C ILE A 86 17.79 0.55 -4.69
N GLU A 87 18.77 0.72 -5.54
CA GLU A 87 20.15 0.35 -5.27
C GLU A 87 20.85 1.27 -4.26
N ASN A 88 20.54 2.57 -4.28
CA ASN A 88 21.28 3.56 -3.53
C ASN A 88 20.53 4.11 -2.31
N GLN A 89 19.19 4.11 -2.31
CA GLN A 89 18.40 4.76 -1.26
C GLN A 89 17.44 3.82 -0.53
N PHE A 90 16.78 2.91 -1.24
CA PHE A 90 15.81 1.99 -0.65
C PHE A 90 16.50 0.83 0.08
N CYS A 91 17.67 0.44 -0.44
CA CYS A 91 18.48 -0.62 0.12
C CYS A 91 19.17 -0.17 1.43
N ILE A 92 19.18 -1.07 2.42
CA ILE A 92 19.97 -0.91 3.65
C ILE A 92 21.40 -1.37 3.38
N GLN A 93 22.30 -0.43 3.24
CA GLN A 93 23.68 -0.67 2.78
C GLN A 93 24.43 -1.71 3.64
N VAL A 94 24.17 -1.74 4.96
CA VAL A 94 24.78 -2.73 5.86
C VAL A 94 24.31 -4.15 5.50
N GLN A 95 23.06 -4.34 5.12
CA GLN A 95 22.54 -5.64 4.71
C GLN A 95 23.02 -6.01 3.30
N ARG A 96 23.06 -5.03 2.39
CA ARG A 96 23.59 -5.22 1.04
C ARG A 96 25.04 -5.75 1.05
N LYS A 97 25.89 -5.18 1.90
CA LYS A 97 27.31 -5.60 2.04
C LYS A 97 27.50 -7.03 2.53
N LYS A 98 26.49 -7.65 3.12
CA LYS A 98 26.51 -9.04 3.58
C LYS A 98 26.11 -10.06 2.51
N MET A 99 25.73 -9.59 1.32
CA MET A 99 25.17 -10.40 0.25
C MET A 99 26.09 -10.40 -0.96
N SER A 100 26.09 -11.49 -1.72
CA SER A 100 26.65 -11.53 -3.07
C SER A 100 25.78 -10.69 -4.05
N ASP A 101 26.36 -10.32 -5.19
CA ASP A 101 25.62 -9.58 -6.23
C ASP A 101 24.44 -10.40 -6.77
N VAL A 102 24.61 -11.71 -6.91
CA VAL A 102 23.55 -12.62 -7.37
C VAL A 102 22.36 -12.65 -6.38
N GLU A 103 22.64 -12.73 -5.09
CA GLU A 103 21.59 -12.69 -4.05
C GLU A 103 20.87 -11.35 -4.04
N PHE A 104 21.62 -10.26 -4.17
CA PHE A 104 21.02 -8.92 -4.22
C PHE A 104 20.13 -8.75 -5.44
N ASP A 105 20.56 -9.19 -6.61
CA ASP A 105 19.76 -9.11 -7.83
C ASP A 105 18.47 -9.93 -7.71
N SER A 106 18.52 -11.10 -7.06
CA SER A 106 17.30 -11.86 -6.74
C SER A 106 16.37 -11.08 -5.84
N ARG A 107 16.88 -10.52 -4.72
CA ARG A 107 16.07 -9.69 -3.79
C ARG A 107 15.50 -8.43 -4.44
N LYS A 108 16.28 -7.79 -5.31
CA LYS A 108 15.84 -6.64 -6.10
C LYS A 108 14.69 -7.00 -7.04
N LYS A 109 14.76 -8.16 -7.69
CA LYS A 109 13.69 -8.66 -8.54
C LYS A 109 12.41 -8.93 -7.74
N ASP A 110 12.53 -9.60 -6.58
CA ASP A 110 11.41 -9.87 -5.68
C ASP A 110 10.77 -8.55 -5.19
N PHE A 111 11.59 -7.57 -4.82
CA PHE A 111 11.11 -6.25 -4.41
C PHE A 111 10.38 -5.53 -5.55
N LEU A 112 10.90 -5.56 -6.78
CA LEU A 112 10.26 -4.93 -7.94
C LEU A 112 8.88 -5.51 -8.25
N ASP A 113 8.64 -6.78 -7.91
CA ASP A 113 7.35 -7.44 -8.08
C ASP A 113 6.43 -7.35 -6.84
N SER A 114 6.92 -6.82 -5.73
CA SER A 114 6.16 -6.68 -4.49
C SER A 114 5.06 -5.61 -4.57
N ALA A 115 4.06 -5.71 -3.69
CA ALA A 115 3.03 -4.69 -3.53
C ALA A 115 3.64 -3.33 -3.19
N ASP A 116 4.61 -3.26 -2.27
CA ASP A 116 5.30 -2.02 -1.88
C ASP A 116 5.89 -1.28 -3.07
N SER A 117 6.67 -1.99 -3.90
CA SER A 117 7.29 -1.39 -5.09
C SER A 117 6.25 -0.86 -6.07
N LYS A 118 5.14 -1.60 -6.26
CA LYS A 118 4.06 -1.18 -7.16
C LYS A 118 3.29 0.02 -6.62
N LEU A 119 3.08 0.10 -5.29
CA LEU A 119 2.51 1.28 -4.63
C LEU A 119 3.36 2.52 -4.87
N LEU A 120 4.67 2.42 -4.66
CA LEU A 120 5.61 3.54 -4.87
C LEU A 120 5.65 3.97 -6.34
N LEU A 121 5.74 3.03 -7.27
CA LEU A 121 5.74 3.31 -8.70
C LEU A 121 4.43 3.97 -9.15
N PHE A 122 3.29 3.48 -8.65
CA PHE A 122 1.99 4.09 -8.92
C PHE A 122 1.95 5.55 -8.43
N CYS A 123 2.35 5.79 -7.17
CA CYS A 123 2.38 7.14 -6.61
C CYS A 123 3.29 8.08 -7.39
N LEU A 124 4.48 7.62 -7.80
CA LEU A 124 5.41 8.42 -8.60
C LEU A 124 4.85 8.73 -9.99
N LYS A 125 4.18 7.78 -10.63
CA LYS A 125 3.51 7.99 -11.93
C LYS A 125 2.41 9.03 -11.80
N GLU A 126 1.50 8.86 -10.86
CA GLU A 126 0.38 9.78 -10.65
C GLU A 126 0.86 11.20 -10.29
N LYS A 127 1.90 11.32 -9.46
CA LYS A 127 2.51 12.62 -9.11
C LYS A 127 3.07 13.34 -10.34
N ASN A 128 3.61 12.60 -11.31
CA ASN A 128 4.12 13.17 -12.55
C ASN A 128 2.99 13.54 -13.52
N ASP A 129 1.96 12.69 -13.62
CA ASP A 129 0.86 12.88 -14.58
C ASP A 129 -0.16 13.94 -14.10
N LEU A 130 -0.36 14.05 -12.78
CA LEU A 130 -1.32 14.95 -12.14
C LEU A 130 -0.70 15.71 -10.96
N PRO A 131 0.13 16.74 -11.19
CA PRO A 131 0.88 17.43 -10.12
C PRO A 131 0.01 18.07 -9.01
N LEU A 132 -1.27 18.35 -9.30
CA LEU A 132 -2.20 18.96 -8.35
C LEU A 132 -2.95 17.92 -7.49
N ASP A 133 -2.90 16.65 -7.84
CA ASP A 133 -3.60 15.56 -7.13
C ASP A 133 -2.60 14.51 -6.63
N ASN A 134 -1.71 14.94 -5.74
CA ASN A 134 -0.70 14.06 -5.17
C ASN A 134 -1.34 12.88 -4.41
N PRO A 135 -1.10 11.64 -4.82
CA PRO A 135 -1.52 10.48 -4.06
C PRO A 135 -0.70 10.35 -2.78
N PHE A 136 -1.28 9.68 -1.78
CA PHE A 136 -0.59 9.30 -0.56
C PHE A 136 -0.82 7.82 -0.26
N VAL A 137 0.11 7.22 0.47
CA VAL A 137 0.03 5.82 0.86
C VAL A 137 -0.63 5.69 2.24
N VAL A 138 -1.52 4.71 2.38
CA VAL A 138 -2.11 4.32 3.67
C VAL A 138 -1.62 2.94 4.04
N SER A 139 -0.84 2.83 5.13
CA SER A 139 -0.39 1.56 5.68
C SER A 139 -0.25 1.60 7.20
N GLU A 140 -0.32 0.44 7.83
CA GLU A 140 -0.10 0.27 9.28
C GLU A 140 1.37 -0.06 9.61
N GLU A 141 2.26 0.01 8.63
CA GLU A 141 3.69 -0.12 8.89
C GLU A 141 4.23 1.07 9.67
N THR A 142 5.17 0.79 10.56
CA THR A 142 5.89 1.80 11.34
C THR A 142 7.34 1.93 10.89
N ASN A 143 7.97 3.07 11.22
CA ASN A 143 9.40 3.30 10.95
C ASN A 143 10.35 2.51 11.89
N ALA A 144 9.84 1.55 12.69
CA ALA A 144 10.68 0.71 13.53
C ALA A 144 11.76 -0.01 12.70
N GLU A 145 12.93 -0.26 13.35
CA GLU A 145 14.07 -0.86 12.67
C GLU A 145 13.71 -2.14 11.91
N ASN A 146 14.40 -2.33 10.81
CA ASN A 146 14.18 -3.42 9.86
C ASN A 146 14.96 -4.66 10.29
N ASP A 147 14.31 -5.60 10.91
CA ASP A 147 14.87 -6.87 11.41
C ASP A 147 15.58 -7.68 10.30
N GLY A 148 16.77 -7.22 9.88
CA GLY A 148 17.58 -7.89 8.87
C GLY A 148 17.10 -7.82 7.43
N LYS A 149 16.02 -7.09 7.12
CA LYS A 149 15.52 -6.90 5.74
C LYS A 149 16.52 -6.09 4.89
N VAL A 150 16.57 -6.40 3.60
CA VAL A 150 17.45 -5.71 2.64
C VAL A 150 16.93 -4.33 2.28
N PHE A 151 15.62 -4.19 2.17
CA PHE A 151 14.96 -2.93 1.82
C PHE A 151 14.28 -2.30 3.02
N LYS A 152 14.24 -0.98 3.03
CA LYS A 152 13.56 -0.18 4.06
C LYS A 152 12.05 -0.46 4.05
N LYS A 153 11.38 -0.16 5.14
CA LYS A 153 9.92 -0.25 5.27
C LYS A 153 9.21 0.85 4.49
N LEU A 154 7.96 0.59 4.13
CA LEU A 154 7.15 1.45 3.28
C LEU A 154 7.09 2.92 3.73
N PRO A 155 6.92 3.28 5.03
CA PRO A 155 6.95 4.69 5.44
C PRO A 155 8.26 5.39 5.12
N SER A 156 9.41 4.71 5.35
CA SER A 156 10.72 5.25 5.01
C SER A 156 10.92 5.41 3.49
N LEU A 157 10.40 4.46 2.71
CA LEU A 157 10.45 4.51 1.24
C LEU A 157 9.61 5.68 0.71
N CYS A 158 8.42 5.89 1.26
CA CYS A 158 7.55 7.02 0.92
C CYS A 158 8.26 8.37 1.17
N SER A 159 8.91 8.51 2.33
CA SER A 159 9.67 9.72 2.67
C SER A 159 10.80 10.02 1.68
N LEU A 160 11.50 8.98 1.18
CA LEU A 160 12.61 9.13 0.23
C LEU A 160 12.16 9.62 -1.16
N ILE A 161 10.90 9.43 -1.52
CA ILE A 161 10.33 9.85 -2.82
C ILE A 161 9.34 10.99 -2.68
N ASP A 162 9.28 11.60 -1.49
CA ASP A 162 8.37 12.70 -1.19
C ASP A 162 6.89 12.33 -1.50
N VAL A 163 6.47 11.17 -1.02
CA VAL A 163 5.09 10.70 -1.00
C VAL A 163 4.61 10.68 0.45
N GLU A 164 3.46 11.27 0.71
CA GLU A 164 2.89 11.29 2.06
C GLU A 164 2.46 9.87 2.47
N HIS A 165 2.72 9.51 3.73
CA HIS A 165 2.29 8.26 4.34
C HIS A 165 1.38 8.54 5.54
N LYS A 166 0.28 7.80 5.65
CA LYS A 166 -0.70 7.90 6.74
C LYS A 166 -1.06 6.52 7.28
N SER A 167 -1.39 6.45 8.56
CA SER A 167 -2.10 5.29 9.11
C SER A 167 -3.57 5.29 8.68
N LEU A 168 -4.26 4.16 8.81
CA LEU A 168 -5.69 4.04 8.53
C LEU A 168 -6.52 4.99 9.41
N THR A 169 -6.11 5.14 10.68
CA THR A 169 -6.77 6.06 11.62
C THR A 169 -6.65 7.52 11.18
N GLU A 170 -5.45 7.94 10.75
CA GLU A 170 -5.23 9.30 10.22
C GLU A 170 -6.01 9.52 8.93
N PHE A 171 -6.06 8.53 8.06
CA PHE A 171 -6.86 8.57 6.84
C PHE A 171 -8.34 8.77 7.13
N PHE A 172 -8.92 8.00 8.04
CA PHE A 172 -10.32 8.15 8.43
C PHE A 172 -10.60 9.52 9.04
N LYS A 173 -9.79 9.94 10.02
CA LYS A 173 -9.99 11.19 10.75
C LYS A 173 -9.75 12.43 9.89
N ASN A 174 -8.63 12.48 9.19
CA ASN A 174 -8.14 13.72 8.58
C ASN A 174 -8.54 13.85 7.11
N HIS A 175 -8.69 12.73 6.39
CA HIS A 175 -9.00 12.75 4.97
C HIS A 175 -10.48 12.46 4.70
N LEU A 176 -11.00 11.33 5.16
CA LEU A 176 -12.43 11.02 5.00
C LEU A 176 -13.32 11.83 5.94
N LYS A 177 -12.75 12.40 7.01
CA LYS A 177 -13.45 13.21 8.02
C LYS A 177 -14.68 12.50 8.60
N ILE A 178 -14.57 11.20 8.81
CA ILE A 178 -15.63 10.36 9.38
C ILE A 178 -15.44 10.22 10.89
N SER A 179 -16.56 10.20 11.61
CA SER A 179 -16.59 9.72 12.99
C SER A 179 -16.89 8.22 12.97
N LEU A 180 -15.99 7.40 13.52
CA LEU A 180 -16.21 5.96 13.57
C LEU A 180 -17.44 5.58 14.40
N THR A 181 -17.85 6.42 15.35
CA THR A 181 -19.08 6.22 16.14
C THR A 181 -20.34 6.17 15.29
N ASP A 182 -20.33 6.73 14.09
CA ASP A 182 -21.47 6.72 13.17
C ASP A 182 -21.61 5.40 12.42
N TYR A 183 -20.54 4.60 12.39
CA TYR A 183 -20.43 3.35 11.64
C TYR A 183 -20.29 2.13 12.53
N LEU A 184 -19.62 2.27 13.68
CA LEU A 184 -19.33 1.17 14.60
C LEU A 184 -20.39 1.16 15.71
N LYS A 185 -21.37 0.26 15.60
CA LYS A 185 -22.45 0.06 16.58
C LYS A 185 -22.59 -1.41 16.91
#